data_cc233705d52dd46db04408fe00873bc1
#
_entry.id   cc233705d52dd46db04408fe00873bc1
#
_cell.length_a   1.000
_cell.length_b   1.000
_cell.length_c   1.000
_cell.angle_alpha   90.00
_cell.angle_beta   90.00
_cell.angle_gamma   90.00
#
_symmetry.space_group_name_H-M   'P 1'
#
loop_
_entity.id
_entity.type
_entity.pdbx_description
1 polymer ?
#
loop_
_entity_poly.entity_id
_entity_poly.type
_entity_poly.pdbx_seq_one_letter_code
_entity_poly.pdbx_strand_id
1 'polypeptide(L)'
;MNYVSVIVTFNRKKLLKQAIESLLNQTLLPQKVIVVDNNSTDGTQEMITKLYSNNSLVKYCHLSQNNGGSAGFYAGLKEALKEEKADWISLSDDDAIYAEDYFEKLSQAHFDHPDVKVLSGTVLNGNHQIETLHRRRIKNWNILSDYEVPVEEYQTNFFYDLFTFVGVVINKEIVKHVGLPQKDFFIWFDDSEYSLRVHKLTKVLNVSDAKVYHKVKAKAEDTQWYPNWREYYGMRNRIQVIKRYGHPYLLTRAYFVALLARKLIGNTVKPERKGYRQFMYHLFWDGFKDGISDNLGKNNNYLPSTKIIKRK
;
A
#
# COMPACT_ATOMS: atom_id res chain seq x y z
N MET A 1 9.94 -21.23 6.13
CA MET A 1 10.03 -19.74 6.05
C MET A 1 9.94 -19.15 7.44
N ASN A 2 10.98 -18.43 7.92
CA ASN A 2 10.93 -17.69 9.19
C ASN A 2 10.59 -16.23 8.86
N TYR A 3 9.49 -15.71 9.40
CA TYR A 3 9.03 -14.38 9.01
C TYR A 3 8.59 -13.53 10.19
N VAL A 4 8.63 -12.22 9.97
CA VAL A 4 8.04 -11.20 10.83
C VAL A 4 6.97 -10.46 10.04
N SER A 5 5.83 -10.15 10.69
CA SER A 5 4.76 -9.40 10.06
C SER A 5 4.73 -7.96 10.56
N VAL A 6 4.59 -7.02 9.65
CA VAL A 6 4.38 -5.59 9.92
C VAL A 6 2.94 -5.22 9.59
N ILE A 7 2.23 -4.64 10.53
CA ILE A 7 0.90 -4.06 10.35
C ILE A 7 0.99 -2.56 10.60
N VAL A 8 0.50 -1.75 9.66
CA VAL A 8 0.37 -0.30 9.83
C VAL A 8 -1.07 0.06 10.11
N THR A 9 -1.32 0.87 11.14
CA THR A 9 -2.68 1.25 11.56
C THR A 9 -2.81 2.75 11.83
N PHE A 10 -4.04 3.26 11.67
CA PHE A 10 -4.45 4.59 12.11
C PHE A 10 -5.96 4.64 12.35
N ASN A 11 -6.38 4.78 13.62
CA ASN A 11 -7.80 4.95 14.02
C ASN A 11 -8.73 3.82 13.52
N ARG A 12 -8.28 2.57 13.59
CA ARG A 12 -9.02 1.38 13.15
C ARG A 12 -8.87 0.20 14.12
N LYS A 13 -8.91 0.45 15.44
CA LYS A 13 -8.63 -0.55 16.49
C LYS A 13 -9.37 -1.88 16.34
N LYS A 14 -10.62 -1.89 15.80
CA LYS A 14 -11.40 -3.11 15.64
C LYS A 14 -10.85 -4.00 14.50
N LEU A 15 -10.45 -3.40 13.37
CA LEU A 15 -9.83 -4.10 12.26
C LEU A 15 -8.42 -4.58 12.63
N LEU A 16 -7.62 -3.70 13.25
CA LEU A 16 -6.30 -4.05 13.76
C LEU A 16 -6.34 -5.29 14.67
N LYS A 17 -7.32 -5.38 15.59
CA LYS A 17 -7.48 -6.57 16.44
C LYS A 17 -7.65 -7.82 15.61
N GLN A 18 -8.53 -7.81 14.60
CA GLN A 18 -8.76 -8.95 13.72
C GLN A 18 -7.49 -9.31 12.91
N ALA A 19 -6.76 -8.30 12.41
CA ALA A 19 -5.52 -8.51 11.67
C ALA A 19 -4.45 -9.18 12.55
N ILE A 20 -4.24 -8.72 13.78
CA ILE A 20 -3.32 -9.34 14.73
C ILE A 20 -3.75 -10.78 15.03
N GLU A 21 -5.03 -11.03 15.33
CA GLU A 21 -5.55 -12.36 15.62
C GLU A 21 -5.36 -13.30 14.43
N SER A 22 -5.56 -12.85 13.19
CA SER A 22 -5.32 -13.67 11.99
C SER A 22 -3.85 -14.09 11.83
N LEU A 23 -2.91 -13.28 12.28
CA LEU A 23 -1.48 -13.61 12.27
C LEU A 23 -1.08 -14.53 13.42
N LEU A 24 -1.69 -14.40 14.58
CA LEU A 24 -1.43 -15.26 15.73
C LEU A 24 -2.07 -16.66 15.60
N ASN A 25 -3.03 -16.82 14.69
CA ASN A 25 -3.70 -18.08 14.39
C ASN A 25 -3.20 -18.78 13.10
N GLN A 26 -2.04 -18.37 12.57
CA GLN A 26 -1.45 -19.01 11.39
C GLN A 26 -0.95 -20.43 11.70
N THR A 27 -1.07 -21.36 10.75
CA THR A 27 -0.43 -22.70 10.83
C THR A 27 1.08 -22.58 10.89
N LEU A 28 1.66 -21.60 10.19
CA LEU A 28 3.06 -21.19 10.30
C LEU A 28 3.13 -19.85 11.04
N LEU A 29 3.45 -19.88 12.34
CA LEU A 29 3.47 -18.69 13.19
C LEU A 29 4.60 -17.71 12.82
N PRO A 30 4.36 -16.38 12.93
CA PRO A 30 5.41 -15.38 12.78
C PRO A 30 6.38 -15.40 13.97
N GLN A 31 7.64 -15.02 13.74
CA GLN A 31 8.60 -14.75 14.81
C GLN A 31 8.19 -13.51 15.62
N LYS A 32 7.55 -12.54 14.98
CA LYS A 32 7.02 -11.31 15.59
C LYS A 32 5.92 -10.69 14.72
N VAL A 33 4.95 -10.07 15.37
CA VAL A 33 3.96 -9.17 14.76
C VAL A 33 4.28 -7.75 15.24
N ILE A 34 4.78 -6.92 14.34
CA ILE A 34 5.13 -5.52 14.61
C ILE A 34 3.94 -4.66 14.21
N VAL A 35 3.29 -4.05 15.17
CA VAL A 35 2.19 -3.12 14.97
C VAL A 35 2.72 -1.70 15.01
N VAL A 36 2.65 -0.99 13.88
CA VAL A 36 3.04 0.42 13.77
C VAL A 36 1.79 1.28 13.80
N ASP A 37 1.63 2.03 14.88
CA ASP A 37 0.50 2.93 15.06
C ASP A 37 0.89 4.36 14.69
N ASN A 38 0.26 4.89 13.66
CA ASN A 38 0.43 6.26 13.16
C ASN A 38 -0.24 7.32 14.07
N ASN A 39 -0.08 7.21 15.40
CA ASN A 39 -0.65 8.13 16.37
C ASN A 39 -2.19 8.09 16.40
N SER A 40 -2.75 6.92 16.63
CA SER A 40 -4.20 6.73 16.77
C SER A 40 -4.74 7.39 18.06
N THR A 41 -6.00 7.84 17.99
CA THR A 41 -6.73 8.49 19.09
C THR A 41 -8.03 7.76 19.46
N ASP A 42 -8.25 6.57 18.90
CA ASP A 42 -9.49 5.78 19.05
C ASP A 42 -9.42 4.71 20.16
N GLY A 43 -8.36 4.76 21.01
CA GLY A 43 -8.10 3.76 22.05
C GLY A 43 -7.35 2.53 21.54
N THR A 44 -6.60 2.67 20.42
CA THR A 44 -5.75 1.59 19.88
C THR A 44 -4.66 1.19 20.87
N GLN A 45 -3.95 2.15 21.47
CA GLN A 45 -2.87 1.88 22.42
C GLN A 45 -3.39 1.11 23.64
N GLU A 46 -4.51 1.54 24.23
CA GLU A 46 -5.13 0.89 25.38
C GLU A 46 -5.55 -0.55 25.03
N MET A 47 -6.11 -0.75 23.85
CA MET A 47 -6.50 -2.08 23.37
C MET A 47 -5.28 -3.01 23.23
N ILE A 48 -4.19 -2.54 22.62
CA ILE A 48 -2.96 -3.32 22.47
C ILE A 48 -2.36 -3.67 23.83
N THR A 49 -2.25 -2.69 24.73
CA THR A 49 -1.72 -2.90 26.10
C THR A 49 -2.55 -3.91 26.87
N LYS A 50 -3.88 -3.81 26.79
CA LYS A 50 -4.79 -4.73 27.51
C LYS A 50 -4.72 -6.16 27.00
N LEU A 51 -4.66 -6.36 25.67
CA LEU A 51 -4.82 -7.70 25.08
C LEU A 51 -3.48 -8.40 24.80
N TYR A 52 -2.41 -7.65 24.56
CA TYR A 52 -1.16 -8.22 24.03
C TYR A 52 0.10 -7.87 24.83
N SER A 53 0.01 -7.15 25.97
CA SER A 53 1.19 -6.80 26.78
C SER A 53 2.03 -8.02 27.23
N ASN A 54 1.36 -9.15 27.46
CA ASN A 54 2.01 -10.40 27.88
C ASN A 54 2.31 -11.35 26.71
N ASN A 55 1.98 -10.95 25.47
CA ASN A 55 2.24 -11.77 24.28
C ASN A 55 3.58 -11.38 23.67
N SER A 56 4.59 -12.21 23.85
CA SER A 56 5.95 -11.96 23.36
C SER A 56 6.07 -11.87 21.84
N LEU A 57 5.06 -12.36 21.09
CA LEU A 57 5.03 -12.25 19.62
C LEU A 57 4.57 -10.87 19.15
N VAL A 58 3.86 -10.08 19.94
CA VAL A 58 3.34 -8.77 19.52
C VAL A 58 4.25 -7.66 20.02
N LYS A 59 4.72 -6.82 19.09
CA LYS A 59 5.53 -5.63 19.37
C LYS A 59 4.78 -4.39 18.90
N TYR A 60 4.49 -3.48 19.82
CA TYR A 60 3.82 -2.23 19.52
C TYR A 60 4.80 -1.08 19.35
N CYS A 61 4.68 -0.35 18.24
CA CYS A 61 5.49 0.80 17.88
C CYS A 61 4.57 2.00 17.65
N HIS A 62 4.47 2.89 18.64
CA HIS A 62 3.70 4.12 18.54
C HIS A 62 4.54 5.24 17.91
N LEU A 63 4.02 5.88 16.88
CA LEU A 63 4.63 7.05 16.26
C LEU A 63 4.07 8.33 16.92
N SER A 64 4.93 9.33 17.15
CA SER A 64 4.55 10.59 17.81
C SER A 64 3.58 11.46 17.00
N GLN A 65 3.44 11.18 15.70
CA GLN A 65 2.53 11.91 14.80
C GLN A 65 2.15 11.06 13.58
N ASN A 66 1.00 11.36 12.98
CA ASN A 66 0.58 10.74 11.73
C ASN A 66 1.30 11.40 10.55
N ASN A 67 2.27 10.69 9.99
CA ASN A 67 2.98 11.02 8.75
C ASN A 67 2.56 10.16 7.55
N GLY A 68 1.37 9.52 7.63
CA GLY A 68 0.79 8.70 6.57
C GLY A 68 1.25 7.24 6.58
N GLY A 69 0.59 6.42 5.77
CA GLY A 69 0.90 4.99 5.64
C GLY A 69 2.33 4.73 5.21
N SER A 70 2.86 5.53 4.27
CA SER A 70 4.24 5.41 3.78
C SER A 70 5.29 5.51 4.90
N ALA A 71 5.11 6.44 5.86
CA ALA A 71 5.98 6.57 7.02
C ALA A 71 5.80 5.40 8.00
N GLY A 72 4.58 4.87 8.12
CA GLY A 72 4.29 3.68 8.91
C GLY A 72 5.04 2.45 8.38
N PHE A 73 4.95 2.17 7.08
CA PHE A 73 5.69 1.07 6.46
C PHE A 73 7.21 1.26 6.52
N TYR A 74 7.70 2.50 6.36
CA TYR A 74 9.11 2.80 6.59
C TYR A 74 9.56 2.43 8.01
N ALA A 75 8.81 2.84 9.03
CA ALA A 75 9.14 2.57 10.43
C ALA A 75 9.03 1.06 10.74
N GLY A 76 7.99 0.39 10.25
CA GLY A 76 7.78 -1.04 10.43
C GLY A 76 8.88 -1.89 9.80
N LEU A 77 9.27 -1.62 8.55
CA LEU A 77 10.38 -2.30 7.90
C LEU A 77 11.71 -2.06 8.61
N LYS A 78 11.97 -0.82 9.06
CA LYS A 78 13.16 -0.50 9.85
C LYS A 78 13.21 -1.30 11.13
N GLU A 79 12.08 -1.52 11.79
CA GLU A 79 11.99 -2.31 13.01
C GLU A 79 12.11 -3.81 12.71
N ALA A 80 11.46 -4.30 11.64
CA ALA A 80 11.51 -5.70 11.21
C ALA A 80 12.94 -6.16 10.84
N LEU A 81 13.76 -5.27 10.31
CA LEU A 81 15.18 -5.57 9.99
C LEU A 81 16.01 -5.93 11.23
N LYS A 82 15.58 -5.57 12.45
CA LYS A 82 16.27 -5.89 13.71
C LYS A 82 15.97 -7.31 14.20
N GLU A 83 14.93 -7.97 13.69
CA GLU A 83 14.54 -9.30 14.11
C GLU A 83 15.46 -10.36 13.46
N GLU A 84 16.53 -10.75 14.15
CA GLU A 84 17.61 -11.59 13.61
C GLU A 84 17.14 -12.98 13.14
N LYS A 85 16.14 -13.55 13.81
CA LYS A 85 15.61 -14.89 13.52
C LYS A 85 14.70 -14.97 12.28
N ALA A 86 14.34 -13.83 11.70
CA ALA A 86 13.47 -13.78 10.53
C ALA A 86 14.25 -13.49 9.26
N ASP A 87 13.98 -14.29 8.22
CA ASP A 87 14.55 -14.13 6.87
C ASP A 87 13.57 -13.41 5.93
N TRP A 88 12.30 -13.32 6.33
CA TRP A 88 11.23 -12.75 5.53
C TRP A 88 10.43 -11.72 6.31
N ILE A 89 9.89 -10.72 5.61
CA ILE A 89 9.08 -9.65 6.18
C ILE A 89 7.77 -9.58 5.41
N SER A 90 6.64 -9.74 6.11
CA SER A 90 5.29 -9.53 5.59
C SER A 90 4.85 -8.09 5.86
N LEU A 91 4.16 -7.48 4.90
CA LEU A 91 3.62 -6.13 5.00
C LEU A 91 2.11 -6.12 4.77
N SER A 92 1.38 -5.44 5.64
CA SER A 92 -0.06 -5.21 5.47
C SER A 92 -0.56 -3.96 6.19
N ASP A 93 -1.71 -3.47 5.72
CA ASP A 93 -2.57 -2.56 6.47
C ASP A 93 -3.40 -3.34 7.52
N ASP A 94 -4.04 -2.61 8.43
CA ASP A 94 -4.85 -3.12 9.54
C ASP A 94 -6.17 -3.78 9.12
N ASP A 95 -6.54 -3.72 7.85
CA ASP A 95 -7.74 -4.32 7.25
C ASP A 95 -7.46 -5.58 6.41
N ALA A 96 -6.22 -6.08 6.43
CA ALA A 96 -5.82 -7.33 5.81
C ALA A 96 -5.92 -8.48 6.81
N ILE A 97 -6.85 -9.42 6.58
CA ILE A 97 -7.09 -10.59 7.41
C ILE A 97 -6.61 -11.83 6.66
N TYR A 98 -5.62 -12.51 7.18
CA TYR A 98 -5.02 -13.67 6.51
C TYR A 98 -5.82 -14.96 6.74
N ALA A 99 -5.93 -15.81 5.71
CA ALA A 99 -6.34 -17.20 5.90
C ALA A 99 -5.31 -17.95 6.76
N GLU A 100 -5.73 -18.92 7.55
CA GLU A 100 -4.88 -19.60 8.54
C GLU A 100 -3.64 -20.28 7.93
N ASP A 101 -3.71 -20.70 6.69
CA ASP A 101 -2.66 -21.39 5.93
C ASP A 101 -1.86 -20.47 4.97
N TYR A 102 -2.05 -19.15 5.08
CA TYR A 102 -1.48 -18.20 4.13
C TYR A 102 0.03 -18.34 4.03
N PHE A 103 0.74 -18.23 5.15
CA PHE A 103 2.21 -18.25 5.17
C PHE A 103 2.79 -19.66 4.94
N GLU A 104 2.06 -20.71 5.27
CA GLU A 104 2.42 -22.09 4.93
C GLU A 104 2.46 -22.30 3.41
N LYS A 105 1.40 -21.82 2.70
CA LYS A 105 1.33 -21.87 1.24
C LYS A 105 2.42 -21.05 0.57
N LEU A 106 2.74 -19.88 1.09
CA LEU A 106 3.88 -19.09 0.60
C LEU A 106 5.22 -19.80 0.86
N SER A 107 5.35 -20.47 1.99
CA SER A 107 6.56 -21.23 2.33
C SER A 107 6.75 -22.40 1.37
N GLN A 108 5.68 -23.12 1.03
CA GLN A 108 5.71 -24.20 0.03
C GLN A 108 6.07 -23.66 -1.35
N ALA A 109 5.43 -22.57 -1.79
CA ALA A 109 5.74 -21.98 -3.08
C ALA A 109 7.20 -21.49 -3.18
N HIS A 110 7.79 -20.99 -2.08
CA HIS A 110 9.21 -20.67 -2.05
C HIS A 110 10.11 -21.91 -2.15
N PHE A 111 9.71 -23.01 -1.55
CA PHE A 111 10.44 -24.28 -1.70
C PHE A 111 10.48 -24.74 -3.16
N ASP A 112 9.36 -24.58 -3.87
CA ASP A 112 9.24 -24.94 -5.30
C ASP A 112 9.96 -23.92 -6.22
N HIS A 113 10.12 -22.66 -5.76
CA HIS A 113 10.78 -21.55 -6.49
C HIS A 113 11.82 -20.84 -5.59
N PRO A 114 12.96 -21.45 -5.28
CA PRO A 114 13.92 -20.94 -4.29
C PRO A 114 14.64 -19.64 -4.72
N ASP A 115 14.65 -19.34 -6.00
CA ASP A 115 15.17 -18.10 -6.59
C ASP A 115 14.23 -16.90 -6.42
N VAL A 116 12.94 -17.13 -6.16
CA VAL A 116 11.96 -16.08 -5.94
C VAL A 116 12.08 -15.55 -4.51
N LYS A 117 12.33 -14.25 -4.40
CA LYS A 117 12.57 -13.56 -3.11
C LYS A 117 11.43 -12.63 -2.69
N VAL A 118 10.35 -12.57 -3.47
CA VAL A 118 9.14 -11.82 -3.12
C VAL A 118 7.90 -12.61 -3.51
N LEU A 119 7.05 -12.84 -2.53
CA LEU A 119 5.83 -13.64 -2.65
C LEU A 119 4.62 -12.82 -2.21
N SER A 120 3.46 -13.15 -2.71
CA SER A 120 2.19 -12.61 -2.26
C SER A 120 1.09 -13.62 -2.49
N GLY A 121 -0.06 -13.41 -1.87
CA GLY A 121 -1.25 -14.20 -2.18
C GLY A 121 -2.34 -13.40 -2.89
N THR A 122 -3.48 -14.03 -3.11
CA THR A 122 -4.68 -13.43 -3.70
C THR A 122 -5.40 -12.57 -2.66
N VAL A 123 -5.67 -11.32 -3.01
CA VAL A 123 -6.48 -10.43 -2.18
C VAL A 123 -7.96 -10.59 -2.54
N LEU A 124 -8.78 -10.80 -1.53
CA LEU A 124 -10.23 -10.95 -1.66
C LEU A 124 -10.94 -9.80 -0.92
N ASN A 125 -11.97 -9.23 -1.52
CA ASN A 125 -12.83 -8.25 -0.83
C ASN A 125 -13.79 -8.91 0.18
N GLY A 126 -14.59 -8.10 0.85
CA GLY A 126 -15.58 -8.58 1.82
C GLY A 126 -16.66 -9.53 1.25
N ASN A 127 -16.81 -9.60 -0.08
CA ASN A 127 -17.70 -10.51 -0.79
C ASN A 127 -16.96 -11.73 -1.37
N HIS A 128 -15.72 -11.97 -0.95
CA HIS A 128 -14.85 -13.04 -1.45
C HIS A 128 -14.52 -12.95 -2.95
N GLN A 129 -14.64 -11.79 -3.56
CA GLN A 129 -14.24 -11.54 -4.94
C GLN A 129 -12.78 -11.08 -4.99
N ILE A 130 -12.06 -11.46 -6.04
CA ILE A 130 -10.65 -11.07 -6.25
C ILE A 130 -10.55 -9.57 -6.49
N GLU A 131 -9.69 -8.90 -5.73
CA GLU A 131 -9.32 -7.49 -5.93
C GLU A 131 -8.04 -7.41 -6.78
N THR A 132 -8.20 -7.31 -8.08
CA THR A 132 -7.11 -7.34 -9.07
C THR A 132 -6.17 -6.14 -8.97
N LEU A 133 -6.66 -5.02 -8.40
CA LEU A 133 -5.88 -3.78 -8.24
C LEU A 133 -4.56 -3.94 -7.46
N HIS A 134 -4.45 -5.01 -6.65
CA HIS A 134 -3.28 -5.27 -5.80
C HIS A 134 -2.12 -5.95 -6.54
N ARG A 135 -2.37 -6.49 -7.74
CA ARG A 135 -1.37 -7.19 -8.57
C ARG A 135 -1.43 -6.64 -9.97
N ARG A 136 -0.36 -5.95 -10.39
CA ARG A 136 -0.37 -5.19 -11.64
C ARG A 136 0.88 -5.48 -12.45
N ARG A 137 0.75 -5.41 -13.79
CA ARG A 137 1.88 -5.51 -14.73
C ARG A 137 2.10 -4.20 -15.46
N ILE A 138 3.36 -3.87 -15.74
CA ILE A 138 3.72 -2.68 -16.49
C ILE A 138 3.51 -2.94 -17.97
N LYS A 139 2.66 -2.12 -18.59
CA LYS A 139 2.39 -2.12 -20.01
C LYS A 139 3.43 -1.33 -20.80
N ASN A 140 3.87 -0.20 -20.23
CA ASN A 140 4.85 0.69 -20.87
C ASN A 140 5.83 1.21 -19.83
N TRP A 141 7.05 0.76 -19.89
CA TRP A 141 8.12 1.12 -18.98
C TRP A 141 8.56 2.59 -19.08
N ASN A 142 8.37 3.23 -20.24
CA ASN A 142 8.79 4.63 -20.44
C ASN A 142 7.97 5.60 -19.57
N ILE A 143 6.67 5.38 -19.45
CA ILE A 143 5.73 6.23 -18.69
C ILE A 143 5.13 5.49 -17.49
N LEU A 144 5.60 4.28 -17.23
CA LEU A 144 5.13 3.39 -16.15
C LEU A 144 3.60 3.27 -16.14
N SER A 145 3.01 3.11 -17.34
CA SER A 145 1.61 2.74 -17.42
C SER A 145 1.48 1.24 -17.15
N ASP A 146 0.48 0.88 -16.40
CA ASP A 146 0.27 -0.46 -15.91
C ASP A 146 -1.19 -0.89 -16.10
N TYR A 147 -1.46 -2.18 -15.86
CA TYR A 147 -2.78 -2.77 -15.87
C TYR A 147 -2.87 -3.84 -14.77
N GLU A 148 -4.07 -4.07 -14.30
CA GLU A 148 -4.37 -5.11 -13.31
C GLU A 148 -4.24 -6.49 -13.96
N VAL A 149 -3.67 -7.47 -13.26
CA VAL A 149 -3.62 -8.84 -13.73
C VAL A 149 -5.05 -9.37 -13.88
N PRO A 150 -5.43 -9.91 -15.06
CA PRO A 150 -6.78 -10.43 -15.30
C PRO A 150 -7.19 -11.49 -14.29
N VAL A 151 -8.48 -11.51 -13.90
CA VAL A 151 -9.00 -12.41 -12.86
C VAL A 151 -8.83 -13.90 -13.23
N GLU A 152 -8.83 -14.22 -14.51
CA GLU A 152 -8.66 -15.58 -15.04
C GLU A 152 -7.28 -16.16 -14.71
N GLU A 153 -6.25 -15.31 -14.59
CA GLU A 153 -4.90 -15.76 -14.26
C GLU A 153 -4.76 -16.18 -12.79
N TYR A 154 -5.69 -15.79 -11.92
CA TYR A 154 -5.67 -16.18 -10.49
C TYR A 154 -6.06 -17.65 -10.23
N GLN A 155 -6.32 -18.43 -11.26
CA GLN A 155 -6.50 -19.88 -11.17
C GLN A 155 -5.18 -20.64 -10.92
N THR A 156 -4.04 -20.05 -11.31
CA THR A 156 -2.69 -20.60 -11.12
C THR A 156 -1.75 -19.52 -10.58
N ASN A 157 -0.59 -19.92 -10.06
CA ASN A 157 0.45 -18.98 -9.66
C ASN A 157 0.98 -18.20 -10.87
N PHE A 158 1.24 -16.91 -10.70
CA PHE A 158 1.70 -16.03 -11.77
C PHE A 158 2.70 -14.98 -11.30
N PHE A 159 3.53 -14.51 -12.24
CA PHE A 159 4.45 -13.40 -12.01
C PHE A 159 3.84 -12.07 -12.40
N TYR A 160 4.19 -11.01 -11.65
CA TYR A 160 3.72 -9.65 -11.88
C TYR A 160 4.77 -8.62 -11.43
N ASP A 161 4.54 -7.32 -11.68
CA ASP A 161 5.56 -6.27 -11.52
C ASP A 161 5.34 -5.38 -10.31
N LEU A 162 4.09 -4.96 -10.05
CA LEU A 162 3.75 -4.00 -9.01
C LEU A 162 2.81 -4.62 -7.98
N PHE A 163 3.25 -4.67 -6.73
CA PHE A 163 2.45 -5.08 -5.58
C PHE A 163 1.98 -3.88 -4.75
N THR A 164 0.93 -4.08 -3.97
CA THR A 164 0.59 -3.21 -2.84
C THR A 164 1.08 -3.86 -1.53
N PHE A 165 1.18 -3.05 -0.46
CA PHE A 165 1.51 -3.57 0.87
C PHE A 165 0.33 -4.30 1.52
N VAL A 166 -0.36 -5.14 0.74
CA VAL A 166 -1.45 -6.02 1.21
C VAL A 166 -1.07 -7.45 0.93
N GLY A 167 -0.55 -8.14 1.95
CA GLY A 167 -0.17 -9.54 1.89
C GLY A 167 1.08 -9.82 1.03
N VAL A 168 2.00 -8.88 0.90
CA VAL A 168 3.30 -9.13 0.28
C VAL A 168 4.30 -9.59 1.33
N VAL A 169 5.14 -10.56 0.97
CA VAL A 169 6.20 -11.14 1.80
C VAL A 169 7.52 -11.02 1.05
N ILE A 170 8.47 -10.31 1.64
CA ILE A 170 9.74 -9.93 1.00
C ILE A 170 10.89 -10.55 1.77
N ASN A 171 11.83 -11.18 1.07
CA ASN A 171 13.05 -11.66 1.70
C ASN A 171 13.87 -10.49 2.25
N LYS A 172 14.39 -10.63 3.45
CA LYS A 172 15.08 -9.58 4.20
C LYS A 172 16.32 -9.05 3.46
N GLU A 173 17.02 -9.89 2.70
CA GLU A 173 18.17 -9.46 1.90
C GLU A 173 17.75 -8.51 0.77
N ILE A 174 16.58 -8.72 0.16
CA ILE A 174 16.04 -7.76 -0.82
C ILE A 174 15.77 -6.41 -0.15
N VAL A 175 15.15 -6.41 1.05
CA VAL A 175 14.89 -5.17 1.80
C VAL A 175 16.20 -4.44 2.16
N LYS A 176 17.23 -5.16 2.58
CA LYS A 176 18.54 -4.57 2.85
C LYS A 176 19.18 -3.94 1.62
N HIS A 177 19.00 -4.58 0.46
CA HIS A 177 19.60 -4.12 -0.80
C HIS A 177 18.86 -2.92 -1.40
N VAL A 178 17.52 -2.96 -1.46
CA VAL A 178 16.72 -1.86 -2.03
C VAL A 178 16.52 -0.70 -1.05
N GLY A 179 16.74 -0.93 0.25
CA GLY A 179 16.48 0.03 1.32
C GLY A 179 15.02 0.12 1.71
N LEU A 180 14.66 1.15 2.47
CA LEU A 180 13.33 1.35 3.01
C LEU A 180 12.41 2.13 2.03
N PRO A 181 11.06 2.02 2.15
CA PRO A 181 10.12 2.77 1.32
C PRO A 181 10.27 4.30 1.46
N GLN A 182 9.71 5.03 0.51
CA GLN A 182 9.72 6.50 0.52
C GLN A 182 8.73 7.04 1.56
N LYS A 183 9.20 7.31 2.80
CA LYS A 183 8.36 7.79 3.91
C LYS A 183 7.62 9.09 3.61
N ASP A 184 8.21 9.96 2.77
CA ASP A 184 7.69 11.30 2.48
C ASP A 184 6.61 11.31 1.39
N PHE A 185 6.22 10.13 0.87
CA PHE A 185 5.05 10.01 -0.02
C PHE A 185 3.73 10.21 0.72
N PHE A 186 3.70 10.05 2.02
CA PHE A 186 2.55 10.16 2.89
C PHE A 186 1.51 9.05 2.66
N ILE A 187 0.96 8.96 1.45
CA ILE A 187 0.01 7.92 1.01
C ILE A 187 0.05 7.77 -0.51
N TRP A 188 -0.20 6.54 -0.99
CA TRP A 188 -0.24 6.13 -2.40
C TRP A 188 1.12 6.22 -3.12
N PHE A 189 1.39 5.26 -3.98
CA PHE A 189 2.60 5.09 -4.79
C PHE A 189 3.87 4.73 -4.02
N ASP A 190 3.87 4.65 -2.72
CA ASP A 190 5.00 4.15 -1.92
C ASP A 190 5.26 2.66 -2.18
N ASP A 191 4.18 1.87 -2.27
CA ASP A 191 4.19 0.47 -2.67
C ASP A 191 4.66 0.28 -4.13
N SER A 192 4.12 1.07 -5.04
CA SER A 192 4.48 1.02 -6.47
C SER A 192 5.95 1.42 -6.70
N GLU A 193 6.42 2.48 -6.03
CA GLU A 193 7.83 2.89 -6.07
C GLU A 193 8.74 1.80 -5.52
N TYR A 194 8.33 1.18 -4.40
CA TYR A 194 9.07 0.11 -3.78
C TYR A 194 9.12 -1.14 -4.67
N SER A 195 7.99 -1.50 -5.30
CA SER A 195 7.91 -2.59 -6.27
C SER A 195 8.88 -2.42 -7.43
N LEU A 196 9.03 -1.20 -7.97
CA LEU A 196 9.98 -0.91 -9.05
C LEU A 196 11.44 -1.12 -8.64
N ARG A 197 11.80 -0.80 -7.40
CA ARG A 197 13.15 -1.10 -6.88
C ARG A 197 13.37 -2.60 -6.72
N VAL A 198 12.39 -3.29 -6.18
CA VAL A 198 12.41 -4.74 -5.98
C VAL A 198 12.48 -5.48 -7.31
N HIS A 199 11.69 -5.06 -8.30
CA HIS A 199 11.63 -5.68 -9.64
C HIS A 199 13.00 -5.73 -10.35
N LYS A 200 13.92 -4.80 -10.05
CA LYS A 200 15.28 -4.81 -10.60
C LYS A 200 16.14 -5.98 -10.11
N LEU A 201 15.76 -6.62 -9.01
CA LEU A 201 16.54 -7.67 -8.36
C LEU A 201 15.89 -9.04 -8.43
N THR A 202 14.57 -9.10 -8.44
CA THR A 202 13.82 -10.37 -8.38
C THR A 202 12.43 -10.21 -8.99
N LYS A 203 11.87 -11.32 -9.43
CA LYS A 203 10.46 -11.41 -9.83
C LYS A 203 9.57 -11.46 -8.59
N VAL A 204 8.31 -11.07 -8.74
CA VAL A 204 7.28 -11.17 -7.71
C VAL A 204 6.30 -12.26 -8.11
N LEU A 205 6.11 -13.27 -7.26
CA LEU A 205 5.20 -14.38 -7.50
C LEU A 205 3.92 -14.22 -6.66
N ASN A 206 2.76 -14.24 -7.32
CA ASN A 206 1.49 -14.44 -6.63
C ASN A 206 1.22 -15.93 -6.48
N VAL A 207 0.99 -16.37 -5.24
CA VAL A 207 0.56 -17.73 -4.89
C VAL A 207 -0.96 -17.69 -4.80
N SER A 208 -1.61 -18.21 -5.84
CA SER A 208 -3.05 -17.98 -6.03
C SER A 208 -3.93 -18.61 -4.96
N ASP A 209 -3.48 -19.70 -4.33
CA ASP A 209 -4.22 -20.38 -3.24
C ASP A 209 -3.99 -19.74 -1.86
N ALA A 210 -2.97 -18.93 -1.67
CA ALA A 210 -2.78 -18.18 -0.45
C ALA A 210 -3.75 -16.97 -0.44
N LYS A 211 -4.70 -16.94 0.50
CA LYS A 211 -5.76 -15.92 0.53
C LYS A 211 -5.60 -14.93 1.65
N VAL A 212 -5.81 -13.64 1.34
CA VAL A 212 -5.92 -12.56 2.32
C VAL A 212 -7.20 -11.76 2.05
N TYR A 213 -7.98 -11.51 3.09
CA TYR A 213 -9.28 -10.81 3.02
C TYR A 213 -9.10 -9.35 3.38
N HIS A 214 -9.36 -8.47 2.43
CA HIS A 214 -9.28 -7.03 2.59
C HIS A 214 -10.63 -6.48 3.04
N LYS A 215 -10.72 -6.10 4.32
CA LYS A 215 -11.98 -5.67 4.97
C LYS A 215 -12.31 -4.21 4.71
N VAL A 216 -12.23 -3.76 3.48
CA VAL A 216 -12.71 -2.42 3.10
C VAL A 216 -14.24 -2.42 3.10
N LYS A 217 -14.84 -1.39 3.70
CA LYS A 217 -16.30 -1.19 3.59
C LYS A 217 -16.65 -1.04 2.12
N ALA A 218 -17.56 -1.89 1.65
CA ALA A 218 -18.18 -1.70 0.35
C ALA A 218 -18.73 -0.27 0.26
N LYS A 219 -18.43 0.43 -0.83
CA LYS A 219 -19.09 1.72 -1.09
C LYS A 219 -20.58 1.43 -1.22
N ALA A 220 -21.42 2.11 -0.42
CA ALA A 220 -22.85 2.08 -0.66
C ALA A 220 -23.11 2.58 -2.09
N GLU A 221 -23.94 1.87 -2.86
CA GLU A 221 -24.19 2.16 -4.27
C GLU A 221 -24.75 3.58 -4.52
N ASP A 222 -25.39 4.19 -3.52
CA ASP A 222 -25.99 5.53 -3.58
C ASP A 222 -25.14 6.67 -3.01
N THR A 223 -23.83 6.50 -2.84
CA THR A 223 -23.03 7.61 -2.31
C THR A 223 -22.79 8.69 -3.35
N GLN A 224 -23.35 9.88 -3.11
CA GLN A 224 -23.04 11.09 -3.89
C GLN A 224 -21.52 11.25 -4.00
N TRP A 225 -21.01 11.51 -5.21
CA TRP A 225 -19.60 11.76 -5.44
C TRP A 225 -19.09 12.89 -4.53
N TYR A 226 -17.98 12.66 -3.88
CA TYR A 226 -17.28 13.62 -3.03
C TYR A 226 -15.79 13.65 -3.36
N PRO A 227 -15.12 14.82 -3.35
CA PRO A 227 -13.69 14.93 -3.59
C PRO A 227 -12.86 14.06 -2.66
N ASN A 228 -11.85 13.40 -3.22
CA ASN A 228 -10.90 12.63 -2.45
C ASN A 228 -9.58 13.41 -2.31
N TRP A 229 -9.25 13.85 -1.12
CA TRP A 229 -8.02 14.57 -0.83
C TRP A 229 -6.73 13.77 -1.22
N ARG A 230 -6.81 12.45 -1.26
CA ARG A 230 -5.69 11.58 -1.67
C ARG A 230 -5.28 11.77 -3.13
N GLU A 231 -6.16 12.30 -3.98
CA GLU A 231 -5.85 12.58 -5.39
C GLU A 231 -4.70 13.59 -5.56
N TYR A 232 -4.48 14.48 -4.56
CA TYR A 232 -3.29 15.34 -4.50
C TYR A 232 -2.01 14.50 -4.44
N TYR A 233 -1.94 13.59 -3.49
CA TYR A 233 -0.79 12.69 -3.33
C TYR A 233 -0.65 11.75 -4.53
N GLY A 234 -1.75 11.25 -5.05
CA GLY A 234 -1.78 10.45 -6.27
C GLY A 234 -1.16 11.15 -7.47
N MET A 235 -1.46 12.44 -7.67
CA MET A 235 -0.87 13.25 -8.74
C MET A 235 0.61 13.50 -8.49
N ARG A 236 0.98 13.97 -7.30
CA ARG A 236 2.34 14.29 -6.90
C ARG A 236 3.27 13.08 -6.98
N ASN A 237 2.89 12.00 -6.33
CA ASN A 237 3.74 10.83 -6.18
C ASN A 237 3.88 10.06 -7.50
N ARG A 238 2.81 10.01 -8.33
CA ARG A 238 2.89 9.45 -9.68
C ARG A 238 3.93 10.16 -10.54
N ILE A 239 3.96 11.50 -10.52
CA ILE A 239 4.98 12.29 -11.21
C ILE A 239 6.37 11.95 -10.69
N GLN A 240 6.53 11.84 -9.38
CA GLN A 240 7.80 11.46 -8.74
C GLN A 240 8.30 10.09 -9.19
N VAL A 241 7.41 9.09 -9.21
CA VAL A 241 7.76 7.73 -9.65
C VAL A 241 8.18 7.74 -11.12
N ILE A 242 7.40 8.37 -12.00
CA ILE A 242 7.71 8.42 -13.44
C ILE A 242 8.98 9.25 -13.70
N LYS A 243 9.21 10.34 -12.96
CA LYS A 243 10.42 11.15 -13.05
C LYS A 243 11.69 10.36 -12.71
N ARG A 244 11.61 9.42 -11.77
CA ARG A 244 12.75 8.60 -11.31
C ARG A 244 13.02 7.39 -12.19
N TYR A 245 11.99 6.79 -12.75
CA TYR A 245 12.07 5.47 -13.40
C TYR A 245 11.61 5.47 -14.87
N GLY A 246 10.90 6.50 -15.33
CA GLY A 246 10.45 6.61 -16.73
C GLY A 246 11.50 7.20 -17.66
N HIS A 247 11.48 6.82 -18.94
CA HIS A 247 12.41 7.28 -19.97
C HIS A 247 11.71 7.32 -21.33
N PRO A 248 12.17 8.12 -22.32
CA PRO A 248 13.13 9.23 -22.18
C PRO A 248 12.48 10.49 -21.54
N TYR A 249 13.30 11.40 -21.06
CA TYR A 249 12.90 12.60 -20.31
C TYR A 249 11.83 13.48 -21.00
N LEU A 250 11.95 13.72 -22.30
CA LEU A 250 10.96 14.51 -23.04
C LEU A 250 9.58 13.86 -23.07
N LEU A 251 9.55 12.54 -23.27
CA LEU A 251 8.30 11.77 -23.26
C LEU A 251 7.61 11.83 -21.89
N THR A 252 8.38 11.67 -20.82
CA THR A 252 7.82 11.72 -19.46
C THR A 252 7.27 13.11 -19.13
N ARG A 253 7.92 14.19 -19.54
CA ARG A 253 7.41 15.55 -19.37
C ARG A 253 6.14 15.82 -20.18
N ALA A 254 6.09 15.43 -21.43
CA ALA A 254 4.89 15.50 -22.24
C ALA A 254 3.72 14.70 -21.59
N TYR A 255 4.04 13.54 -21.05
CA TYR A 255 3.06 12.74 -20.31
C TYR A 255 2.55 13.44 -19.05
N PHE A 256 3.39 14.15 -18.28
CA PHE A 256 2.94 14.91 -17.11
C PHE A 256 1.94 15.99 -17.48
N VAL A 257 2.21 16.73 -18.55
CA VAL A 257 1.28 17.76 -19.07
C VAL A 257 -0.04 17.12 -19.51
N ALA A 258 0.03 16.02 -20.26
CA ALA A 258 -1.16 15.28 -20.69
C ALA A 258 -1.97 14.73 -19.50
N LEU A 259 -1.30 14.23 -18.46
CA LEU A 259 -1.93 13.75 -17.24
C LEU A 259 -2.69 14.87 -16.52
N LEU A 260 -2.06 16.04 -16.36
CA LEU A 260 -2.70 17.21 -15.75
C LEU A 260 -3.90 17.66 -16.61
N ALA A 261 -3.70 17.83 -17.92
CA ALA A 261 -4.77 18.23 -18.84
C ALA A 261 -5.99 17.28 -18.76
N ARG A 262 -5.74 15.96 -18.78
CA ARG A 262 -6.80 14.95 -18.61
C ARG A 262 -7.57 15.12 -17.30
N LYS A 263 -6.86 15.37 -16.16
CA LYS A 263 -7.49 15.57 -14.85
C LYS A 263 -8.32 16.86 -14.82
N LEU A 264 -7.83 17.96 -15.39
CA LEU A 264 -8.52 19.24 -15.46
C LEU A 264 -9.75 19.17 -16.38
N ILE A 265 -9.63 18.60 -17.58
CA ILE A 265 -10.75 18.38 -18.50
C ILE A 265 -11.80 17.48 -17.82
N GLY A 266 -11.40 16.34 -17.25
CA GLY A 266 -12.31 15.46 -16.54
C GLY A 266 -13.02 16.14 -15.36
N ASN A 267 -12.37 17.10 -14.70
CA ASN A 267 -13.00 17.91 -13.65
C ASN A 267 -14.03 18.89 -14.22
N THR A 268 -13.78 19.43 -15.41
CA THR A 268 -14.68 20.38 -16.07
C THR A 268 -15.95 19.71 -16.60
N VAL A 269 -15.79 18.55 -17.29
CA VAL A 269 -16.90 17.92 -18.03
C VAL A 269 -17.80 17.07 -17.14
N LYS A 270 -17.34 16.57 -15.99
CA LYS A 270 -18.11 15.69 -15.12
C LYS A 270 -19.12 16.48 -14.27
N PRO A 271 -20.46 16.27 -14.48
CA PRO A 271 -21.50 17.04 -13.79
C PRO A 271 -21.45 16.91 -12.27
N GLU A 272 -21.16 15.73 -11.75
CA GLU A 272 -21.07 15.44 -10.32
C GLU A 272 -20.02 16.27 -9.58
N ARG A 273 -19.05 16.85 -10.31
CA ARG A 273 -17.99 17.69 -9.77
C ARG A 273 -18.32 19.18 -9.73
N LYS A 274 -19.45 19.62 -10.29
CA LYS A 274 -19.79 21.03 -10.50
C LYS A 274 -19.52 21.89 -9.26
N GLY A 275 -20.02 21.52 -8.10
CA GLY A 275 -19.86 22.29 -6.87
C GLY A 275 -18.46 22.20 -6.22
N TYR A 276 -17.58 21.33 -6.73
CA TYR A 276 -16.24 21.07 -6.17
C TYR A 276 -15.10 21.40 -7.14
N ARG A 277 -15.42 21.88 -8.35
CA ARG A 277 -14.43 22.08 -9.42
C ARG A 277 -13.24 22.89 -8.99
N GLN A 278 -13.45 24.00 -8.28
CA GLN A 278 -12.36 24.86 -7.86
C GLN A 278 -11.40 24.15 -6.90
N PHE A 279 -11.93 23.42 -5.89
CA PHE A 279 -11.11 22.63 -5.00
C PHE A 279 -10.28 21.60 -5.77
N MET A 280 -10.90 20.88 -6.71
CA MET A 280 -10.23 19.87 -7.52
C MET A 280 -9.18 20.45 -8.48
N TYR A 281 -9.40 21.70 -9.00
CA TYR A 281 -8.37 22.38 -9.79
C TYR A 281 -7.13 22.69 -8.97
N HIS A 282 -7.29 23.26 -7.77
CA HIS A 282 -6.17 23.52 -6.87
C HIS A 282 -5.48 22.21 -6.47
N LEU A 283 -6.23 21.19 -6.13
CA LEU A 283 -5.71 19.88 -5.76
C LEU A 283 -4.82 19.26 -6.85
N PHE A 284 -5.28 19.26 -8.11
CA PHE A 284 -4.50 18.69 -9.21
C PHE A 284 -3.30 19.58 -9.58
N TRP A 285 -3.48 20.89 -9.55
CA TRP A 285 -2.41 21.83 -9.84
C TRP A 285 -1.30 21.77 -8.79
N ASP A 286 -1.65 21.78 -7.51
CA ASP A 286 -0.68 21.70 -6.41
C ASP A 286 0.04 20.35 -6.44
N GLY A 287 -0.69 19.23 -6.64
CA GLY A 287 -0.08 17.92 -6.79
C GLY A 287 0.91 17.86 -7.99
N PHE A 288 0.54 18.47 -9.10
CA PHE A 288 1.41 18.56 -10.28
C PHE A 288 2.67 19.40 -9.98
N LYS A 289 2.51 20.60 -9.44
CA LYS A 289 3.62 21.51 -9.09
C LYS A 289 4.57 20.84 -8.10
N ASP A 290 4.05 20.31 -7.00
CA ASP A 290 4.84 19.67 -5.96
C ASP A 290 5.53 18.39 -6.46
N GLY A 291 4.89 17.67 -7.39
CA GLY A 291 5.49 16.49 -8.05
C GLY A 291 6.68 16.87 -8.94
N ILE A 292 6.63 17.97 -9.65
CA ILE A 292 7.74 18.44 -10.48
C ILE A 292 8.89 18.99 -9.64
N SER A 293 8.57 19.75 -8.58
CA SER A 293 9.54 20.45 -7.73
C SER A 293 10.12 19.63 -6.57
N ASP A 294 9.83 18.32 -6.50
CA ASP A 294 10.27 17.42 -5.42
C ASP A 294 9.80 17.83 -4.01
N ASN A 295 8.69 18.59 -3.93
CA ASN A 295 8.10 18.99 -2.65
C ASN A 295 7.25 17.84 -2.08
N LEU A 296 7.86 17.03 -1.23
CA LEU A 296 7.26 15.82 -0.64
C LEU A 296 6.78 16.08 0.80
N GLY A 297 6.30 15.03 1.45
CA GLY A 297 5.81 15.07 2.81
C GLY A 297 4.31 15.36 2.91
N LYS A 298 3.87 15.61 4.13
CA LYS A 298 2.49 15.92 4.47
C LYS A 298 2.11 17.32 4.00
N ASN A 299 0.99 17.44 3.28
CA ASN A 299 0.43 18.75 2.89
C ASN A 299 -0.84 19.01 3.71
N ASN A 300 -0.82 20.07 4.52
CA ASN A 300 -1.92 20.40 5.45
C ASN A 300 -3.22 20.81 4.75
N ASN A 301 -3.18 21.19 3.47
CA ASN A 301 -4.37 21.52 2.69
C ASN A 301 -5.13 20.25 2.20
N TYR A 302 -4.47 19.09 2.23
CA TYR A 302 -5.01 17.84 1.68
C TYR A 302 -4.86 16.70 2.68
N LEU A 303 -5.71 16.70 3.71
CA LEU A 303 -5.74 15.71 4.81
C LEU A 303 -7.14 15.10 4.96
N PRO A 304 -7.29 14.00 5.70
CA PRO A 304 -8.61 13.43 6.02
C PRO A 304 -9.59 14.42 6.66
N SER A 305 -9.05 15.39 7.42
CA SER A 305 -9.82 16.45 8.11
C SER A 305 -10.10 17.68 7.26
N THR A 306 -9.63 17.74 6.01
CA THR A 306 -9.82 18.91 5.14
C THR A 306 -11.30 19.14 4.88
N LYS A 307 -11.82 20.28 5.31
CA LYS A 307 -13.19 20.70 5.01
C LYS A 307 -13.29 21.14 3.56
N ILE A 308 -14.03 20.40 2.76
CA ILE A 308 -14.27 20.69 1.35
C ILE A 308 -15.63 21.37 1.22
N ILE A 309 -15.63 22.66 0.85
CA ILE A 309 -16.85 23.45 0.73
C ILE A 309 -17.40 23.29 -0.67
N LYS A 310 -18.64 22.83 -0.77
CA LYS A 310 -19.40 22.82 -2.02
C LYS A 310 -19.83 24.25 -2.34
N ARG A 311 -19.39 24.77 -3.49
CA ARG A 311 -19.86 26.08 -3.99
C ARG A 311 -21.11 25.89 -4.83
N LYS A 312 -22.04 26.85 -4.73
CA LYS A 312 -23.28 26.88 -5.51
C LYS A 312 -23.02 27.08 -7.00
#